data_91a980d3fc9357d7f22a9f2f06a60e9b
#
_entry.id   91a980d3fc9357d7f22a9f2f06a60e9b
#
_cell.length_a   1.000
_cell.length_b   1.000
_cell.length_c   1.000
_cell.angle_alpha   90.00
_cell.angle_beta   90.00
_cell.angle_gamma   90.00
#
_symmetry.space_group_name_H-M   'P 1'
#
loop_
_entity.id
_entity.type
_entity.pdbx_description
1 polymer ?
#
loop_
_entity_poly.entity_id
_entity_poly.type
_entity_poly.pdbx_seq_one_letter_code
_entity_poly.pdbx_strand_id
1 'polypeptide(L)' 'MFAWTYLDASGEEVGRSPRFSEAEQAEDWIGGSWQDLLENGIEEVVLYDHEHGLRLYRMGLGAE' A
#
# COMPACT_ATOMS: atom_id res chain seq x y z
N MET A 1 7.48 2.00 -12.05
CA MET A 1 6.30 2.58 -11.39
C MET A 1 5.99 1.84 -10.12
N PHE A 2 5.61 2.57 -9.11
CA PHE A 2 5.36 2.01 -7.78
C PHE A 2 3.91 2.25 -7.41
N ALA A 3 3.31 1.29 -6.72
CA ALA A 3 1.94 1.44 -6.23
C ALA A 3 1.73 0.53 -5.03
N TRP A 4 0.79 0.93 -4.18
CA TRP A 4 0.41 0.14 -3.04
C TRP A 4 -0.76 -0.76 -3.41
N THR A 5 -0.70 -2.01 -3.01
CA THR A 5 -1.82 -2.92 -3.12
C THR A 5 -2.44 -3.04 -1.73
N TYR A 6 -3.75 -2.87 -1.64
CA TYR A 6 -4.46 -2.89 -0.36
C TYR A 6 -4.96 -4.28 -0.05
N LEU A 7 -4.71 -4.73 1.16
CA LEU A 7 -5.16 -6.04 1.62
C LEU A 7 -6.07 -5.87 2.83
N ASP A 8 -7.10 -6.71 2.91
CA ASP A 8 -7.98 -6.71 4.07
C ASP A 8 -7.43 -7.64 5.15
N ALA A 9 -8.22 -7.85 6.21
CA ALA A 9 -7.77 -8.65 7.34
C ALA A 9 -7.50 -10.10 6.96
N SER A 10 -8.11 -10.57 5.87
CA SER A 10 -7.89 -11.95 5.41
C SER A 10 -6.72 -12.06 4.45
N GLY A 11 -6.11 -10.93 4.08
CA GLY A 11 -5.00 -10.93 3.13
C GLY A 11 -5.42 -10.85 1.69
N GLU A 12 -6.68 -10.56 1.43
CA GLU A 12 -7.21 -10.47 0.08
C GLU A 12 -7.03 -9.07 -0.47
N GLU A 13 -6.67 -8.97 -1.75
CA GLU A 13 -6.51 -7.67 -2.39
C GLU A 13 -7.88 -7.02 -2.61
N VAL A 14 -8.04 -5.81 -2.08
CA VAL A 14 -9.31 -5.09 -2.17
C VAL A 14 -9.18 -3.77 -2.92
N GLY A 15 -7.98 -3.37 -3.32
CA GLY A 15 -7.80 -2.13 -4.07
C GLY A 15 -6.34 -1.81 -4.25
N ARG A 16 -6.08 -0.69 -4.94
CA ARG A 16 -4.73 -0.23 -5.22
C ARG A 16 -4.66 1.28 -5.16
N SER A 17 -3.46 1.78 -4.81
CA SER A 17 -3.22 3.22 -4.81
C SER A 17 -2.97 3.72 -6.24
N PRO A 18 -2.93 5.04 -6.43
CA PRO A 18 -2.39 5.59 -7.67
C PRO A 18 -0.94 5.15 -7.84
N ARG A 19 -0.44 5.28 -9.06
CA ARG A 19 0.93 4.91 -9.36
C ARG A 19 1.85 6.10 -9.11
N PHE A 20 3.06 5.78 -8.66
CA PHE A 20 4.08 6.79 -8.38
C PHE A 20 5.32 6.48 -9.19
N SER A 21 6.04 7.52 -9.61
CA SER A 21 7.26 7.30 -10.38
C SER A 21 8.44 6.92 -9.50
N GLU A 22 8.37 7.21 -8.20
CA GLU A 22 9.46 6.90 -7.28
C GLU A 22 8.90 6.31 -5.99
N ALA A 23 9.69 5.42 -5.40
CA ALA A 23 9.29 4.77 -4.15
C ALA A 23 9.10 5.79 -3.03
N GLU A 24 9.91 6.83 -3.01
CA GLU A 24 9.81 7.87 -2.00
C GLU A 24 8.46 8.57 -2.04
N GLN A 25 7.94 8.80 -3.25
CA GLN A 25 6.62 9.40 -3.40
C GLN A 25 5.54 8.49 -2.85
N ALA A 26 5.68 7.19 -3.08
CA ALA A 26 4.72 6.23 -2.56
C ALA A 26 4.74 6.20 -1.04
N GLU A 27 5.92 6.30 -0.45
CA GLU A 27 6.05 6.29 1.01
C GLU A 27 5.46 7.56 1.62
N ASP A 28 5.70 8.70 0.99
CA ASP A 28 5.12 9.95 1.45
C ASP A 28 3.61 9.91 1.40
N TRP A 29 3.07 9.34 0.32
CA TRP A 29 1.63 9.25 0.14
C TRP A 29 0.98 8.39 1.22
N ILE A 30 1.58 7.23 1.51
CA ILE A 30 0.98 6.33 2.50
C ILE A 30 1.03 6.94 3.89
N GLY A 31 2.05 7.76 4.17
CA GLY A 31 2.15 8.42 5.45
C GLY A 31 1.01 9.37 5.74
N GLY A 32 0.36 9.90 4.68
CA GLY A 32 -0.80 10.77 4.85
C GLY A 32 -2.12 10.08 4.61
N SER A 33 -2.10 8.84 4.13
CA SER A 33 -3.34 8.15 3.73
C SER A 33 -3.64 6.90 4.55
N TRP A 34 -2.70 6.44 5.38
CA TRP A 34 -2.87 5.16 6.07
C TRP A 34 -4.11 5.15 6.96
N GLN A 35 -4.43 6.28 7.56
CA GLN A 35 -5.55 6.35 8.48
C GLN A 35 -6.88 6.19 7.74
N ASP A 36 -7.01 6.85 6.59
CA ASP A 36 -8.20 6.70 5.77
C ASP A 36 -8.36 5.27 5.27
N LEU A 37 -7.25 4.65 4.89
CA LEU A 37 -7.28 3.27 4.43
C LEU A 37 -7.73 2.34 5.54
N LEU A 38 -7.20 2.56 6.74
CA LEU A 38 -7.57 1.73 7.88
C LEU A 38 -9.06 1.84 8.18
N GLU A 39 -9.62 3.05 8.07
CA GLU A 39 -11.04 3.27 8.31
C GLU A 39 -11.90 2.59 7.26
N ASN A 40 -11.35 2.30 6.10
CA ASN A 40 -12.06 1.62 5.02
C ASN A 40 -11.84 0.11 5.03
N GLY A 41 -11.29 -0.42 6.10
CA GLY A 41 -11.12 -1.86 6.24
C GLY A 41 -9.83 -2.40 5.66
N ILE A 42 -8.92 -1.53 5.24
CA ILE A 42 -7.62 -1.95 4.73
C ILE A 42 -6.69 -2.18 5.93
N GLU A 43 -6.22 -3.42 6.07
CA GLU A 43 -5.39 -3.78 7.21
C GLU A 43 -3.91 -3.79 6.87
N GLU A 44 -3.58 -3.93 5.59
CA GLU A 44 -2.20 -4.09 5.17
C GLU A 44 -2.03 -3.51 3.78
N VAL A 45 -0.84 -2.99 3.49
CA VAL A 45 -0.51 -2.53 2.15
C VAL A 45 0.82 -3.11 1.73
N VAL A 46 0.96 -3.38 0.44
CA VAL A 46 2.18 -3.96 -0.13
C VAL A 46 2.65 -3.02 -1.24
N LEU A 47 3.91 -2.62 -1.16
CA LEU A 47 4.49 -1.76 -2.19
C LEU A 47 5.09 -2.62 -3.29
N TYR A 48 4.60 -2.42 -4.52
CA TYR A 48 5.10 -3.13 -5.69
C TYR A 48 5.81 -2.18 -6.63
N ASP A 49 6.89 -2.69 -7.21
CA ASP A 49 7.53 -2.06 -8.36
C ASP A 49 6.94 -2.72 -9.60
N HIS A 50 6.00 -2.05 -10.24
CA HIS A 50 5.30 -2.63 -11.39
C HIS A 50 6.15 -2.69 -12.64
N GLU A 51 7.22 -1.93 -12.69
CA GLU A 51 8.12 -1.97 -13.83
C GLU A 51 8.93 -3.26 -13.84
N HIS A 52 9.33 -3.74 -12.67
CA HIS A 52 10.13 -4.94 -12.55
C HIS A 52 9.35 -6.13 -12.00
N GLY A 53 8.09 -5.91 -11.65
CA GLY A 53 7.26 -6.98 -11.10
C GLY A 53 7.72 -7.45 -9.74
N LEU A 54 8.31 -6.56 -8.95
CA LEU A 54 8.88 -6.92 -7.66
C LEU A 54 8.06 -6.37 -6.52
N ARG A 55 7.88 -7.19 -5.48
CA ARG A 55 7.30 -6.74 -4.23
C ARG A 55 8.43 -6.22 -3.35
N LEU A 56 8.36 -4.93 -3.02
CA LEU A 56 9.45 -4.31 -2.26
C LEU A 56 9.31 -4.58 -0.77
N TYR A 57 8.14 -4.30 -0.21
CA TYR A 57 7.87 -4.62 1.19
C TYR A 57 6.39 -4.41 1.48
N ARG A 58 5.96 -4.87 2.65
CA ARG A 58 4.58 -4.67 3.06
C ARG A 58 4.55 -4.08 4.46
N MET A 59 3.44 -3.41 4.78
CA MET A 59 3.31 -2.69 6.02
C MET A 59 1.89 -2.88 6.55
N GLY A 60 1.78 -3.23 7.83
CA GLY A 60 0.49 -3.28 8.49
C GLY A 60 0.05 -1.89 8.88
N LEU A 61 -1.23 -1.62 8.72
CA LEU A 61 -1.80 -0.32 9.06
C LEU A 61 -2.40 -0.31 10.46
N GLY A 62 -2.78 -1.47 10.95
CA GLY A 62 -3.34 -1.57 12.28
C GLY A 62 -2.28 -1.35 13.32
N ALA A 63 -2.68 -0.74 14.43
CA ALA A 63 -1.78 -0.55 15.55
C ALA A 63 -1.61 -1.87 16.27
N GLU A 64 -0.52 -2.29 16.55
CA GLU A 64 -0.38 -3.44 17.29
C GLU A 64 0.61 -4.09 17.30
#